data_4dcc157f18757549a9c6d8f5cfbae7a5
#
_entry.id   4dcc157f18757549a9c6d8f5cfbae7a5
#
_cell.length_a   1.000
_cell.length_b   1.000
_cell.length_c   1.000
_cell.angle_alpha   90.00
_cell.angle_beta   90.00
_cell.angle_gamma   90.00
#
_symmetry.space_group_name_H-M   'P 1'
#
loop_
_entity.id
_entity.type
_entity.pdbx_description
1 polymer ?
#
loop_
_entity_poly.entity_id
_entity_poly.type
_entity_poly.pdbx_seq_one_letter_code
_entity_poly.pdbx_strand_id
1 'polypeptide(L)'
;MAGLAIAESLMNPTTPFPGGPWKVYGAARRPMPTWFASSLVHDYITFDALDSENTIQKLSPVSHEVTHVFWVAFGQLFQSEQLNVTINSTMLTNVLDALMIKSATRSRLRHITLQTGTKHYIGPIFDPSLAGHLVRHEPPFQEDSPRLPYPNFYYALEDLVASYSSSLTYSVHRSSIIIGASSRSLHNALLTLAVYANICKHQGLPFKYPGNRYTWEHFCDMSDARVLAEQHIWAAVTESAKNQGFNCSNGDVFSWTCMWKVLSEIFDVEFVAFEESEEFDWIEMMKEEKAGSQVWDEIVEKHGLYKTKMEEITCFDALNVVLHFEFQHVCSMNKSREFGFHGFADTLKSVRMWVGRLRDMKIIP
;
A
#
# COMPACT_ATOMS: atom_id res chain seq x y z
N MET A 1 0.91 5.32 -3.07
CA MET A 1 1.68 4.38 -3.92
C MET A 1 0.77 3.75 -4.98
N ALA A 2 -0.08 2.80 -4.65
CA ALA A 2 -0.92 2.10 -5.63
C ALA A 2 -1.76 3.03 -6.53
N GLY A 3 -2.46 4.04 -5.96
CA GLY A 3 -3.25 4.98 -6.75
C GLY A 3 -2.46 5.77 -7.79
N LEU A 4 -1.21 6.16 -7.48
CA LEU A 4 -0.33 6.79 -8.44
C LEU A 4 0.02 5.82 -9.58
N ALA A 5 0.43 4.60 -9.25
CA ALA A 5 0.80 3.60 -10.24
C ALA A 5 -0.39 3.19 -11.13
N ILE A 6 -1.61 3.09 -10.56
CA ILE A 6 -2.83 2.83 -11.33
C ILE A 6 -3.10 3.99 -12.32
N ALA A 7 -3.01 5.25 -11.86
CA ALA A 7 -3.23 6.41 -12.73
C ALA A 7 -2.21 6.43 -13.89
N GLU A 8 -0.93 6.16 -13.60
CA GLU A 8 0.12 6.07 -14.61
C GLU A 8 -0.13 4.96 -15.63
N SER A 9 -0.52 3.77 -15.16
CA SER A 9 -0.79 2.62 -16.02
C SER A 9 -2.03 2.85 -16.90
N LEU A 10 -3.10 3.46 -16.37
CA LEU A 10 -4.32 3.76 -17.11
C LEU A 10 -4.12 4.85 -18.17
N MET A 11 -3.25 5.84 -17.88
CA MET A 11 -2.96 6.94 -18.81
C MET A 11 -1.85 6.61 -19.80
N ASN A 12 -1.16 5.48 -19.65
CA ASN A 12 -0.14 5.05 -20.59
C ASN A 12 -0.79 4.56 -21.89
N PRO A 13 -0.51 5.20 -23.04
CA PRO A 13 -1.08 4.80 -24.33
C PRO A 13 -0.63 3.41 -24.79
N THR A 14 0.45 2.89 -24.22
CA THR A 14 0.97 1.55 -24.52
C THR A 14 0.49 0.49 -23.54
N THR A 15 -0.44 0.82 -22.64
CA THR A 15 -1.01 -0.17 -21.69
C THR A 15 -1.61 -1.32 -22.48
N PRO A 16 -1.11 -2.55 -22.32
CA PRO A 16 -1.51 -3.70 -23.17
C PRO A 16 -2.90 -4.24 -22.81
N PHE A 17 -3.56 -3.70 -21.78
CA PHE A 17 -4.84 -4.21 -21.30
C PHE A 17 -6.01 -3.67 -22.12
N PRO A 18 -7.00 -4.52 -22.48
CA PRO A 18 -8.22 -4.08 -23.12
C PRO A 18 -8.99 -3.10 -22.21
N GLY A 19 -9.84 -2.28 -22.82
CA GLY A 19 -10.73 -1.36 -22.09
C GLY A 19 -10.39 0.12 -22.26
N GLY A 20 -9.21 0.47 -22.75
CA GLY A 20 -8.85 1.87 -23.03
C GLY A 20 -9.40 2.40 -24.36
N PRO A 21 -9.32 3.71 -24.61
CA PRO A 21 -8.69 4.71 -23.75
C PRO A 21 -9.52 5.00 -22.49
N TRP A 22 -8.83 5.28 -21.37
CA TRP A 22 -9.46 5.54 -20.07
C TRP A 22 -9.61 7.04 -19.81
N LYS A 23 -10.77 7.42 -19.25
CA LYS A 23 -10.97 8.72 -18.63
C LYS A 23 -10.78 8.53 -17.11
N VAL A 24 -9.69 9.07 -16.56
CA VAL A 24 -9.27 8.81 -15.19
C VAL A 24 -9.63 9.98 -14.29
N TYR A 25 -10.33 9.72 -13.20
CA TYR A 25 -10.60 10.64 -12.11
C TYR A 25 -9.75 10.26 -10.90
N GLY A 26 -8.87 11.15 -10.47
CA GLY A 26 -8.18 11.02 -9.19
C GLY A 26 -9.11 11.45 -8.05
N ALA A 27 -9.15 10.70 -6.96
CA ALA A 27 -10.00 11.02 -5.82
C ALA A 27 -9.25 10.84 -4.50
N ALA A 28 -9.30 11.85 -3.61
CA ALA A 28 -8.69 11.77 -2.29
C ALA A 28 -9.24 12.83 -1.34
N ARG A 29 -9.01 12.65 -0.03
CA ARG A 29 -9.38 13.63 1.00
C ARG A 29 -8.55 14.91 0.94
N ARG A 30 -7.27 14.81 0.56
CA ARG A 30 -6.36 15.95 0.47
C ARG A 30 -6.25 16.47 -0.97
N PRO A 31 -6.01 17.78 -1.19
CA PRO A 31 -5.76 18.32 -2.52
C PRO A 31 -4.62 17.59 -3.25
N MET A 32 -4.62 17.64 -4.56
CA MET A 32 -3.57 17.04 -5.40
C MET A 32 -2.18 17.53 -4.97
N PRO A 33 -1.23 16.63 -4.69
CA PRO A 33 0.11 17.04 -4.29
C PRO A 33 0.90 17.58 -5.49
N THR A 34 1.83 18.48 -5.24
CA THR A 34 2.63 19.14 -6.30
C THR A 34 3.53 18.17 -7.08
N TRP A 35 3.92 17.05 -6.47
CA TRP A 35 4.69 16.00 -7.13
C TRP A 35 3.85 15.06 -8.01
N PHE A 36 2.51 15.15 -7.94
CA PHE A 36 1.63 14.37 -8.79
C PHE A 36 1.40 15.10 -10.11
N ALA A 37 1.78 14.48 -11.21
CA ALA A 37 1.59 15.09 -12.53
C ALA A 37 0.10 15.19 -12.88
N SER A 38 -0.39 16.40 -13.13
CA SER A 38 -1.80 16.64 -13.47
C SER A 38 -2.26 15.93 -14.74
N SER A 39 -1.33 15.62 -15.64
CA SER A 39 -1.60 14.84 -16.86
C SER A 39 -1.99 13.39 -16.62
N LEU A 40 -1.82 12.87 -15.41
CA LEU A 40 -2.18 11.49 -15.05
C LEU A 40 -3.67 11.31 -14.73
N VAL A 41 -4.43 12.40 -14.68
CA VAL A 41 -5.88 12.37 -14.44
C VAL A 41 -6.57 13.43 -15.28
N HIS A 42 -7.80 13.19 -15.68
CA HIS A 42 -8.63 14.18 -16.36
C HIS A 42 -9.17 15.22 -15.38
N ASP A 43 -9.42 14.78 -14.14
CA ASP A 43 -9.80 15.66 -13.05
C ASP A 43 -9.39 15.03 -11.71
N TYR A 44 -9.24 15.87 -10.67
CA TYR A 44 -8.88 15.44 -9.32
C TYR A 44 -9.92 15.95 -8.33
N ILE A 45 -10.71 15.01 -7.79
CA ILE A 45 -11.87 15.31 -6.93
C ILE A 45 -11.43 15.19 -5.45
N THR A 46 -11.56 16.29 -4.72
CA THR A 46 -11.25 16.32 -3.28
C THR A 46 -12.55 16.24 -2.48
N PHE A 47 -12.66 15.21 -1.62
CA PHE A 47 -13.78 15.03 -0.70
C PHE A 47 -13.39 14.16 0.50
N ASP A 48 -14.17 14.24 1.57
CA ASP A 48 -14.06 13.32 2.70
C ASP A 48 -15.09 12.18 2.55
N ALA A 49 -14.58 10.96 2.32
CA ALA A 49 -15.44 9.80 2.15
C ALA A 49 -16.23 9.39 3.43
N LEU A 50 -15.88 9.92 4.60
CA LEU A 50 -16.66 9.74 5.83
C LEU A 50 -17.88 10.67 5.89
N ASP A 51 -17.87 11.78 5.16
CA ASP A 51 -18.98 12.69 5.01
C ASP A 51 -19.81 12.28 3.79
N SER A 52 -21.00 11.70 4.03
CA SER A 52 -21.86 11.19 2.96
C SER A 52 -22.42 12.31 2.07
N GLU A 53 -22.75 13.49 2.64
CA GLU A 53 -23.27 14.62 1.88
C GLU A 53 -22.18 15.21 0.97
N ASN A 54 -20.98 15.41 1.51
CA ASN A 54 -19.83 15.86 0.75
C ASN A 54 -19.48 14.85 -0.37
N THR A 55 -19.50 13.56 -0.07
CA THR A 55 -19.24 12.49 -1.05
C THR A 55 -20.24 12.53 -2.19
N ILE A 56 -21.55 12.62 -1.90
CA ILE A 56 -22.60 12.72 -2.90
C ILE A 56 -22.43 14.00 -3.72
N GLN A 57 -22.25 15.15 -3.08
CA GLN A 57 -22.06 16.43 -3.77
C GLN A 57 -20.90 16.39 -4.78
N LYS A 58 -19.79 15.76 -4.40
CA LYS A 58 -18.58 15.72 -5.22
C LYS A 58 -18.59 14.66 -6.31
N LEU A 59 -19.21 13.50 -6.07
CA LEU A 59 -19.21 12.39 -7.02
C LEU A 59 -20.43 12.36 -7.95
N SER A 60 -21.59 12.93 -7.57
CA SER A 60 -22.79 12.97 -8.43
C SER A 60 -22.52 13.55 -9.83
N PRO A 61 -21.74 14.62 -10.00
CA PRO A 61 -21.48 15.18 -11.32
C PRO A 61 -20.84 14.20 -12.31
N VAL A 62 -20.03 13.24 -11.82
CA VAL A 62 -19.30 12.26 -12.64
C VAL A 62 -19.94 10.86 -12.60
N SER A 63 -20.91 10.62 -11.74
CA SER A 63 -21.52 9.29 -11.52
C SER A 63 -22.09 8.66 -12.78
N HIS A 64 -22.59 9.49 -13.72
CA HIS A 64 -23.18 9.05 -14.98
C HIS A 64 -22.17 8.51 -16.00
N GLU A 65 -20.87 8.72 -15.79
CA GLU A 65 -19.80 8.25 -16.68
C GLU A 65 -18.81 7.27 -16.02
N VAL A 66 -18.78 7.19 -14.67
CA VAL A 66 -17.91 6.25 -13.96
C VAL A 66 -18.35 4.81 -14.20
N THR A 67 -17.44 4.01 -14.76
CA THR A 67 -17.68 2.60 -15.06
C THR A 67 -16.89 1.65 -14.15
N HIS A 68 -15.77 2.10 -13.61
CA HIS A 68 -14.88 1.31 -12.76
C HIS A 68 -14.41 2.14 -11.57
N VAL A 69 -14.29 1.50 -10.43
CA VAL A 69 -13.69 2.08 -9.21
C VAL A 69 -12.47 1.25 -8.85
N PHE A 70 -11.33 1.90 -8.68
CA PHE A 70 -10.10 1.31 -8.14
C PHE A 70 -9.95 1.78 -6.69
N TRP A 71 -10.43 0.98 -5.76
CA TRP A 71 -10.42 1.32 -4.34
C TRP A 71 -9.09 0.92 -3.70
N VAL A 72 -8.22 1.90 -3.50
CA VAL A 72 -6.89 1.73 -2.90
C VAL A 72 -6.70 2.63 -1.65
N ALA A 73 -7.81 3.16 -1.13
CA ALA A 73 -7.83 4.00 0.05
C ALA A 73 -8.24 3.21 1.29
N PHE A 74 -7.72 3.63 2.42
CA PHE A 74 -8.21 3.19 3.73
C PHE A 74 -8.13 4.36 4.71
N GLY A 75 -9.00 4.35 5.72
CA GLY A 75 -9.00 5.30 6.83
C GLY A 75 -7.78 5.12 7.73
N GLN A 76 -7.61 6.05 8.66
CA GLN A 76 -6.56 5.95 9.66
C GLN A 76 -6.72 4.62 10.43
N LEU A 77 -5.64 3.85 10.52
CA LEU A 77 -5.61 2.62 11.28
C LEU A 77 -5.52 2.96 12.76
N PHE A 78 -6.60 2.72 13.48
CA PHE A 78 -6.63 2.79 14.92
C PHE A 78 -6.13 1.48 15.51
N GLN A 79 -5.73 1.50 16.77
CA GLN A 79 -5.36 0.28 17.49
C GLN A 79 -6.54 -0.69 17.67
N SER A 80 -7.78 -0.20 17.58
CA SER A 80 -8.99 -1.02 17.59
C SER A 80 -9.40 -1.45 16.19
N GLU A 81 -9.41 -2.75 15.94
CA GLU A 81 -9.84 -3.30 14.66
C GLU A 81 -11.32 -3.05 14.38
N GLN A 82 -12.16 -3.01 15.41
CA GLN A 82 -13.58 -2.68 15.26
C GLN A 82 -13.82 -1.26 14.73
N LEU A 83 -13.01 -0.29 15.16
CA LEU A 83 -13.05 1.07 14.62
C LEU A 83 -12.57 1.10 13.17
N ASN A 84 -11.54 0.32 12.83
CA ASN A 84 -11.08 0.17 11.44
C ASN A 84 -12.20 -0.39 10.54
N VAL A 85 -12.94 -1.40 11.01
CA VAL A 85 -14.12 -1.94 10.31
C VAL A 85 -15.14 -0.84 10.05
N THR A 86 -15.54 -0.11 11.07
CA THR A 86 -16.57 0.95 10.95
C THR A 86 -16.15 2.04 9.97
N ILE A 87 -14.95 2.60 10.13
CA ILE A 87 -14.47 3.72 9.32
C ILE A 87 -14.33 3.30 7.85
N ASN A 88 -13.66 2.18 7.59
CA ASN A 88 -13.39 1.79 6.21
C ASN A 88 -14.66 1.33 5.47
N SER A 89 -15.58 0.65 6.16
CA SER A 89 -16.88 0.28 5.59
C SER A 89 -17.72 1.52 5.28
N THR A 90 -17.76 2.50 6.18
CA THR A 90 -18.51 3.77 5.96
C THR A 90 -17.96 4.51 4.73
N MET A 91 -16.63 4.66 4.62
CA MET A 91 -15.99 5.31 3.48
C MET A 91 -16.39 4.67 2.15
N LEU A 92 -16.27 3.34 2.07
CA LEU A 92 -16.58 2.61 0.83
C LEU A 92 -18.06 2.63 0.51
N THR A 93 -18.94 2.47 1.50
CA THR A 93 -20.40 2.57 1.33
C THR A 93 -20.80 3.93 0.78
N ASN A 94 -20.34 5.03 1.39
CA ASN A 94 -20.67 6.38 0.95
C ASN A 94 -20.27 6.62 -0.53
N VAL A 95 -19.11 6.11 -0.95
CA VAL A 95 -18.66 6.25 -2.35
C VAL A 95 -19.50 5.40 -3.30
N LEU A 96 -19.80 4.14 -2.94
CA LEU A 96 -20.65 3.29 -3.77
C LEU A 96 -22.08 3.85 -3.87
N ASP A 97 -22.66 4.31 -2.78
CA ASP A 97 -23.97 4.94 -2.77
C ASP A 97 -24.01 6.18 -3.66
N ALA A 98 -23.01 7.06 -3.55
CA ALA A 98 -22.92 8.26 -4.38
C ALA A 98 -22.81 7.96 -5.88
N LEU A 99 -22.09 6.90 -6.27
CA LEU A 99 -21.93 6.48 -7.66
C LEU A 99 -23.11 5.66 -8.19
N MET A 100 -23.86 5.00 -7.30
CA MET A 100 -25.00 4.15 -7.65
C MET A 100 -26.35 4.81 -7.42
N ILE A 101 -26.37 6.09 -7.00
CA ILE A 101 -27.64 6.84 -6.83
C ILE A 101 -28.49 6.68 -8.08
N LYS A 102 -29.73 6.23 -7.89
CA LYS A 102 -30.77 6.16 -8.93
C LYS A 102 -31.23 7.58 -9.30
N SER A 103 -30.36 8.33 -9.99
CA SER A 103 -30.74 9.53 -10.71
C SER A 103 -31.53 9.12 -11.97
N ALA A 104 -32.14 10.08 -12.67
CA ALA A 104 -32.89 9.87 -13.94
C ALA A 104 -32.07 9.10 -15.01
N THR A 105 -30.76 9.04 -14.86
CA THR A 105 -29.81 8.22 -15.65
C THR A 105 -29.33 7.03 -14.81
N ARG A 106 -29.49 5.82 -15.35
CA ARG A 106 -29.01 4.57 -14.72
C ARG A 106 -27.51 4.65 -14.47
N SER A 107 -27.04 4.29 -13.26
CA SER A 107 -25.61 4.16 -12.95
C SER A 107 -24.88 3.32 -14.01
N ARG A 108 -23.70 3.75 -14.41
CA ARG A 108 -22.83 3.03 -15.35
C ARG A 108 -21.76 2.22 -14.66
N LEU A 109 -21.68 2.24 -13.33
CA LEU A 109 -20.70 1.47 -12.57
C LEU A 109 -20.89 -0.03 -12.83
N ARG A 110 -19.82 -0.71 -13.24
CA ARG A 110 -19.80 -2.12 -13.64
C ARG A 110 -18.89 -2.97 -12.76
N HIS A 111 -17.79 -2.37 -12.29
CA HIS A 111 -16.77 -3.10 -11.57
C HIS A 111 -16.10 -2.25 -10.49
N ILE A 112 -15.75 -2.89 -9.40
CA ILE A 112 -14.87 -2.33 -8.37
C ILE A 112 -13.69 -3.27 -8.11
N THR A 113 -12.47 -2.72 -8.13
CA THR A 113 -11.31 -3.42 -7.62
C THR A 113 -11.02 -2.94 -6.20
N LEU A 114 -10.86 -3.85 -5.27
CA LEU A 114 -10.62 -3.58 -3.85
C LEU A 114 -9.21 -4.00 -3.47
N GLN A 115 -8.37 -3.04 -3.06
CA GLN A 115 -7.08 -3.36 -2.45
C GLN A 115 -7.27 -3.73 -0.99
N THR A 116 -6.79 -4.91 -0.62
CA THR A 116 -6.60 -5.36 0.76
C THR A 116 -5.13 -5.81 0.94
N GLY A 117 -4.85 -6.75 1.81
CA GLY A 117 -3.47 -7.23 2.01
C GLY A 117 -3.38 -8.49 2.86
N THR A 118 -2.15 -8.88 3.14
CA THR A 118 -1.80 -10.11 3.87
C THR A 118 -2.28 -10.15 5.32
N LYS A 119 -2.76 -9.04 5.89
CA LYS A 119 -3.50 -9.05 7.15
C LYS A 119 -4.71 -10.00 7.11
N HIS A 120 -5.20 -10.36 5.90
CA HIS A 120 -6.16 -11.43 5.69
C HIS A 120 -5.70 -12.76 6.30
N TYR A 121 -4.41 -13.05 6.26
CA TYR A 121 -3.80 -14.33 6.67
C TYR A 121 -3.14 -14.30 8.04
N ILE A 122 -2.73 -13.13 8.50
CA ILE A 122 -1.97 -12.95 9.73
C ILE A 122 -2.79 -12.32 10.87
N GLY A 123 -4.00 -11.85 10.56
CA GLY A 123 -4.89 -11.23 11.52
C GLY A 123 -4.57 -9.77 11.84
N PRO A 124 -5.27 -9.16 12.81
CA PRO A 124 -5.13 -7.75 13.18
C PRO A 124 -3.90 -7.50 14.06
N ILE A 125 -2.71 -7.68 13.50
CA ILE A 125 -1.40 -7.60 14.18
C ILE A 125 -1.11 -6.25 14.87
N PHE A 126 -1.86 -5.21 14.55
CA PHE A 126 -1.72 -3.87 15.15
C PHE A 126 -2.76 -3.60 16.26
N ASP A 127 -3.62 -4.57 16.58
CA ASP A 127 -4.56 -4.48 17.70
C ASP A 127 -3.90 -5.03 18.97
N PRO A 128 -3.55 -4.18 19.97
CA PRO A 128 -2.83 -4.62 21.15
C PRO A 128 -3.63 -5.61 22.01
N SER A 129 -4.97 -5.59 21.92
CA SER A 129 -5.83 -6.50 22.66
C SER A 129 -5.74 -7.94 22.17
N LEU A 130 -5.23 -8.14 20.97
CA LEU A 130 -5.08 -9.44 20.30
C LEU A 130 -3.61 -9.84 20.16
N ALA A 131 -2.68 -8.92 20.41
CA ALA A 131 -1.25 -9.18 20.31
C ALA A 131 -0.84 -10.38 21.21
N GLY A 132 -0.05 -11.29 20.64
CA GLY A 132 0.40 -12.53 21.31
C GLY A 132 -0.62 -13.67 21.33
N HIS A 133 -1.85 -13.44 20.86
CA HIS A 133 -2.91 -14.47 20.81
C HIS A 133 -3.34 -14.82 19.38
N LEU A 134 -2.75 -14.17 18.37
CA LEU A 134 -3.12 -14.39 16.97
C LEU A 134 -2.57 -15.73 16.46
N VAL A 135 -3.46 -16.53 15.93
CA VAL A 135 -3.11 -17.74 15.15
C VAL A 135 -3.22 -17.37 13.68
N ARG A 136 -2.11 -17.31 12.99
CA ARG A 136 -2.01 -17.00 11.56
C ARG A 136 -2.08 -18.27 10.70
N HIS A 137 -2.26 -18.09 9.40
CA HIS A 137 -2.05 -19.16 8.43
C HIS A 137 -0.56 -19.43 8.22
N GLU A 138 -0.26 -20.67 7.82
CA GLU A 138 1.09 -21.04 7.43
C GLU A 138 1.42 -20.53 6.02
N PRO A 139 2.62 -19.96 5.80
CA PRO A 139 3.07 -19.56 4.48
C PRO A 139 3.47 -20.79 3.60
N PRO A 140 3.43 -20.67 2.26
CA PRO A 140 3.02 -19.47 1.52
C PRO A 140 1.51 -19.26 1.61
N PHE A 141 1.08 -18.00 1.81
CA PHE A 141 -0.32 -17.65 1.96
C PHE A 141 -1.09 -17.92 0.66
N GLN A 142 -2.26 -18.56 0.78
CA GLN A 142 -3.12 -18.96 -0.34
C GLN A 142 -4.51 -18.36 -0.20
N GLU A 143 -5.12 -18.00 -1.34
CA GLU A 143 -6.38 -17.25 -1.38
C GLU A 143 -7.58 -18.04 -0.88
N ASP A 144 -7.54 -19.36 -0.94
CA ASP A 144 -8.58 -20.30 -0.47
C ASP A 144 -8.50 -20.61 1.03
N SER A 145 -7.49 -20.08 1.73
CA SER A 145 -7.40 -20.20 3.19
C SER A 145 -8.65 -19.62 3.86
N PRO A 146 -9.25 -20.31 4.85
CA PRO A 146 -10.44 -19.80 5.54
C PRO A 146 -10.12 -18.49 6.28
N ARG A 147 -11.13 -17.67 6.53
CA ARG A 147 -10.95 -16.47 7.35
C ARG A 147 -10.58 -16.83 8.77
N LEU A 148 -9.68 -16.04 9.35
CA LEU A 148 -9.31 -16.17 10.75
C LEU A 148 -10.47 -15.71 11.66
N PRO A 149 -10.59 -16.26 12.88
CA PRO A 149 -11.69 -15.97 13.80
C PRO A 149 -11.50 -14.63 14.55
N TYR A 150 -10.99 -13.61 13.86
CA TYR A 150 -10.75 -12.29 14.42
C TYR A 150 -11.48 -11.21 13.61
N PRO A 151 -11.89 -10.09 14.24
CA PRO A 151 -12.30 -8.91 13.49
C PRO A 151 -11.22 -8.49 12.51
N ASN A 152 -11.60 -8.17 11.28
CA ASN A 152 -10.66 -7.72 10.26
C ASN A 152 -11.38 -6.82 9.27
N PHE A 153 -10.94 -5.57 9.15
CA PHE A 153 -11.60 -4.63 8.24
C PHE A 153 -11.48 -5.03 6.76
N TYR A 154 -10.47 -5.85 6.40
CA TYR A 154 -10.40 -6.41 5.06
C TYR A 154 -11.56 -7.35 4.78
N TYR A 155 -11.93 -8.20 5.76
CA TYR A 155 -13.09 -9.08 5.62
C TYR A 155 -14.39 -8.29 5.45
N ALA A 156 -14.56 -7.23 6.25
CA ALA A 156 -15.74 -6.37 6.15
C ALA A 156 -15.83 -5.66 4.79
N LEU A 157 -14.72 -5.20 4.23
CA LEU A 157 -14.69 -4.59 2.90
C LEU A 157 -14.94 -5.61 1.79
N GLU A 158 -14.37 -6.83 1.90
CA GLU A 158 -14.63 -7.93 0.96
C GLU A 158 -16.13 -8.32 0.97
N ASP A 159 -16.75 -8.42 2.16
CA ASP A 159 -18.18 -8.70 2.29
C ASP A 159 -19.03 -7.56 1.73
N LEU A 160 -18.62 -6.33 1.97
CA LEU A 160 -19.32 -5.15 1.44
C LEU A 160 -19.34 -5.17 -0.09
N VAL A 161 -18.22 -5.34 -0.77
CA VAL A 161 -18.22 -5.39 -2.24
C VAL A 161 -18.96 -6.62 -2.77
N ALA A 162 -18.89 -7.76 -2.08
CA ALA A 162 -19.63 -8.97 -2.43
C ALA A 162 -21.14 -8.77 -2.32
N SER A 163 -21.63 -7.96 -1.37
CA SER A 163 -23.06 -7.65 -1.23
C SER A 163 -23.66 -6.92 -2.43
N TYR A 164 -22.82 -6.23 -3.22
CA TYR A 164 -23.23 -5.57 -4.46
C TYR A 164 -23.18 -6.46 -5.71
N SER A 165 -22.83 -7.75 -5.58
CA SER A 165 -22.59 -8.66 -6.72
C SER A 165 -23.75 -8.85 -7.68
N SER A 166 -24.98 -8.55 -7.26
CA SER A 166 -26.18 -8.53 -8.14
C SER A 166 -26.21 -7.32 -9.09
N SER A 167 -25.45 -6.27 -8.81
CA SER A 167 -25.49 -4.99 -9.52
C SER A 167 -24.18 -4.63 -10.21
N LEU A 168 -23.04 -5.03 -9.63
CA LEU A 168 -21.70 -4.80 -10.15
C LEU A 168 -20.80 -6.00 -9.83
N THR A 169 -19.76 -6.19 -10.61
CA THR A 169 -18.72 -7.18 -10.33
C THR A 169 -17.59 -6.57 -9.49
N TYR A 170 -16.79 -7.42 -8.84
CA TYR A 170 -15.66 -6.96 -8.05
C TYR A 170 -14.42 -7.86 -8.25
N SER A 171 -13.26 -7.36 -7.85
CA SER A 171 -12.07 -8.16 -7.60
C SER A 171 -11.36 -7.66 -6.36
N VAL A 172 -10.73 -8.57 -5.62
CA VAL A 172 -9.97 -8.25 -4.39
C VAL A 172 -8.49 -8.54 -4.62
N HIS A 173 -7.64 -7.58 -4.25
CA HIS A 173 -6.19 -7.65 -4.42
C HIS A 173 -5.53 -7.63 -3.05
N ARG A 174 -5.05 -8.79 -2.59
CA ARG A 174 -4.40 -8.99 -1.29
C ARG A 174 -2.89 -8.80 -1.46
N SER A 175 -2.47 -7.55 -1.37
CA SER A 175 -1.06 -7.20 -1.52
C SER A 175 -0.21 -7.67 -0.33
N SER A 176 1.05 -7.98 -0.61
CA SER A 176 2.12 -8.04 0.37
C SER A 176 2.57 -6.63 0.78
N ILE A 177 3.77 -6.48 1.32
CA ILE A 177 4.34 -5.18 1.67
C ILE A 177 4.52 -4.35 0.39
N ILE A 178 3.76 -3.25 0.26
CA ILE A 178 3.79 -2.45 -0.97
C ILE A 178 5.02 -1.54 -0.97
N ILE A 179 5.80 -1.60 -2.06
CA ILE A 179 6.87 -0.65 -2.35
C ILE A 179 6.46 0.29 -3.50
N GLY A 180 6.74 1.58 -3.32
CA GLY A 180 6.38 2.62 -4.29
C GLY A 180 6.69 4.01 -3.79
N ALA A 181 6.55 5.02 -4.65
CA ALA A 181 6.80 6.41 -4.29
C ALA A 181 5.51 7.15 -3.88
N SER A 182 5.53 7.79 -2.74
CA SER A 182 4.50 8.71 -2.26
C SER A 182 4.91 9.32 -0.92
N SER A 183 4.70 10.62 -0.72
CA SER A 183 4.79 11.27 0.60
C SER A 183 3.46 11.27 1.36
N ARG A 184 2.44 10.54 0.89
CA ARG A 184 1.09 10.54 1.47
C ARG A 184 0.57 9.16 1.81
N SER A 185 1.42 8.16 1.78
CA SER A 185 1.07 6.80 2.16
C SER A 185 1.48 6.56 3.61
N LEU A 186 0.51 6.28 4.47
CA LEU A 186 0.73 6.07 5.90
C LEU A 186 1.66 4.86 6.16
N HIS A 187 1.52 3.80 5.36
CA HIS A 187 2.36 2.61 5.47
C HIS A 187 3.26 2.49 4.23
N ASN A 188 4.39 3.18 4.26
CA ASN A 188 5.42 3.09 3.21
C ASN A 188 6.73 2.59 3.82
N ALA A 189 6.90 1.27 3.84
CA ALA A 189 8.09 0.63 4.41
C ALA A 189 9.38 1.14 3.75
N LEU A 190 9.41 1.26 2.41
CA LEU A 190 10.59 1.73 1.69
C LEU A 190 10.94 3.17 2.05
N LEU A 191 9.96 4.07 2.13
CA LEU A 191 10.20 5.46 2.52
C LEU A 191 10.67 5.55 3.98
N THR A 192 10.11 4.73 4.88
CA THR A 192 10.55 4.65 6.28
C THR A 192 12.02 4.24 6.38
N LEU A 193 12.44 3.21 5.64
CA LEU A 193 13.84 2.79 5.58
C LEU A 193 14.74 3.84 4.93
N ALA A 194 14.25 4.54 3.91
CA ALA A 194 14.97 5.63 3.27
C ALA A 194 15.21 6.81 4.22
N VAL A 195 14.20 7.19 5.01
CA VAL A 195 14.34 8.22 6.04
C VAL A 195 15.38 7.81 7.08
N TYR A 196 15.27 6.57 7.60
CA TYR A 196 16.24 6.04 8.55
C TYR A 196 17.68 6.05 8.00
N ALA A 197 17.89 5.57 6.77
CA ALA A 197 19.21 5.57 6.14
C ALA A 197 19.80 6.99 5.96
N ASN A 198 18.96 7.97 5.57
CA ASN A 198 19.39 9.34 5.41
C ASN A 198 19.72 10.02 6.76
N ILE A 199 18.99 9.71 7.82
CA ILE A 199 19.30 10.18 9.18
C ILE A 199 20.63 9.59 9.64
N CYS A 200 20.83 8.27 9.51
CA CYS A 200 22.12 7.64 9.83
C CYS A 200 23.27 8.29 9.06
N LYS A 201 23.12 8.49 7.74
CA LYS A 201 24.12 9.16 6.91
C LYS A 201 24.42 10.58 7.38
N HIS A 202 23.39 11.36 7.70
CA HIS A 202 23.53 12.75 8.13
C HIS A 202 24.27 12.88 9.46
N GLN A 203 24.03 11.96 10.38
CA GLN A 203 24.63 11.92 11.71
C GLN A 203 25.95 11.12 11.78
N GLY A 204 26.35 10.43 10.69
CA GLY A 204 27.52 9.55 10.71
C GLY A 204 27.31 8.29 11.58
N LEU A 205 26.07 7.84 11.73
CA LEU A 205 25.72 6.66 12.51
C LEU A 205 25.72 5.40 11.64
N PRO A 206 26.01 4.22 12.21
CA PRO A 206 25.91 2.97 11.48
C PRO A 206 24.46 2.65 11.12
N PHE A 207 24.25 2.19 9.87
CA PHE A 207 22.94 1.76 9.38
C PHE A 207 22.68 0.31 9.81
N LYS A 208 22.30 0.10 11.07
CA LYS A 208 22.04 -1.22 11.65
C LYS A 208 20.69 -1.77 11.23
N TYR A 209 20.59 -3.08 10.99
CA TYR A 209 19.31 -3.75 10.75
C TYR A 209 18.48 -3.79 12.05
N PRO A 210 17.26 -3.28 12.06
CA PRO A 210 16.49 -3.14 13.30
C PRO A 210 15.51 -4.30 13.57
N GLY A 211 15.61 -5.40 12.84
CA GLY A 211 14.76 -6.57 13.01
C GLY A 211 15.42 -7.68 13.82
N ASN A 212 14.83 -8.87 13.80
CA ASN A 212 15.36 -10.04 14.46
C ASN A 212 16.14 -10.95 13.50
N ARG A 213 16.82 -12.00 14.06
CA ARG A 213 17.57 -12.98 13.31
C ARG A 213 16.69 -13.75 12.31
N TYR A 214 15.46 -14.06 12.69
CA TYR A 214 14.57 -14.83 11.82
C TYR A 214 14.34 -14.09 10.50
N THR A 215 13.91 -12.84 10.53
CA THR A 215 13.65 -12.05 9.32
C THR A 215 14.94 -11.73 8.55
N TRP A 216 16.07 -11.57 9.23
CA TRP A 216 17.37 -11.38 8.58
C TRP A 216 17.76 -12.54 7.68
N GLU A 217 17.51 -13.78 8.11
CA GLU A 217 17.98 -15.01 7.46
C GLU A 217 16.94 -15.67 6.55
N HIS A 218 15.62 -15.43 6.78
CA HIS A 218 14.55 -16.09 6.06
C HIS A 218 13.95 -15.21 4.96
N PHE A 219 13.10 -15.83 4.14
CA PHE A 219 12.52 -15.18 2.98
C PHE A 219 11.28 -14.35 3.30
N CYS A 220 11.17 -13.24 2.56
CA CYS A 220 10.03 -12.33 2.52
C CYS A 220 9.70 -11.99 1.07
N ASP A 221 8.47 -11.57 0.78
CA ASP A 221 8.07 -11.00 -0.49
C ASP A 221 7.56 -9.56 -0.35
N MET A 222 7.45 -8.87 -1.46
CA MET A 222 6.90 -7.51 -1.56
C MET A 222 6.01 -7.36 -2.80
N SER A 223 5.24 -6.28 -2.82
CA SER A 223 4.41 -5.89 -3.97
C SER A 223 4.93 -4.57 -4.55
N ASP A 224 5.48 -4.60 -5.74
CA ASP A 224 5.74 -3.38 -6.51
C ASP A 224 4.40 -2.72 -6.87
N ALA A 225 4.26 -1.43 -6.61
CA ALA A 225 3.04 -0.70 -6.87
C ALA A 225 2.61 -0.75 -8.36
N ARG A 226 3.55 -0.98 -9.30
CA ARG A 226 3.25 -1.18 -10.73
C ARG A 226 2.64 -2.54 -10.98
N VAL A 227 3.20 -3.62 -10.44
CA VAL A 227 2.64 -4.98 -10.55
C VAL A 227 1.24 -5.02 -9.94
N LEU A 228 1.06 -4.35 -8.79
CA LEU A 228 -0.25 -4.24 -8.15
C LEU A 228 -1.24 -3.46 -9.03
N ALA A 229 -0.82 -2.35 -9.63
CA ALA A 229 -1.64 -1.57 -10.55
C ALA A 229 -2.03 -2.40 -11.80
N GLU A 230 -1.09 -3.11 -12.39
CA GLU A 230 -1.34 -4.01 -13.52
C GLU A 230 -2.34 -5.10 -13.16
N GLN A 231 -2.24 -5.72 -11.97
CA GLN A 231 -3.18 -6.74 -11.54
C GLN A 231 -4.59 -6.16 -11.32
N HIS A 232 -4.71 -4.96 -10.75
CA HIS A 232 -5.99 -4.27 -10.62
C HIS A 232 -6.64 -4.02 -11.97
N ILE A 233 -5.88 -3.49 -12.96
CA ILE A 233 -6.39 -3.19 -14.30
C ILE A 233 -6.74 -4.48 -15.03
N TRP A 234 -5.88 -5.48 -14.99
CA TRP A 234 -6.13 -6.80 -15.57
C TRP A 234 -7.45 -7.40 -15.05
N ALA A 235 -7.64 -7.42 -13.74
CA ALA A 235 -8.84 -8.01 -13.15
C ALA A 235 -10.12 -7.21 -13.49
N ALA A 236 -10.01 -5.88 -13.60
CA ALA A 236 -11.14 -5.03 -13.95
C ALA A 236 -11.70 -5.29 -15.36
N VAL A 237 -10.87 -5.79 -16.27
CA VAL A 237 -11.24 -6.00 -17.68
C VAL A 237 -11.26 -7.48 -18.11
N THR A 238 -10.92 -8.40 -17.21
CA THR A 238 -10.87 -9.85 -17.47
C THR A 238 -12.10 -10.56 -16.89
N GLU A 239 -12.85 -11.24 -17.75
CA GLU A 239 -14.11 -11.90 -17.35
C GLU A 239 -13.90 -12.96 -16.27
N SER A 240 -12.86 -13.80 -16.40
CA SER A 240 -12.55 -14.87 -15.45
C SER A 240 -12.10 -14.35 -14.07
N ALA A 241 -11.64 -13.10 -13.97
CA ALA A 241 -11.20 -12.48 -12.72
C ALA A 241 -12.33 -11.83 -11.92
N LYS A 242 -13.54 -11.75 -12.47
CA LYS A 242 -14.71 -11.18 -11.80
C LYS A 242 -15.11 -12.00 -10.58
N ASN A 243 -15.42 -11.30 -9.50
CA ASN A 243 -15.85 -11.86 -8.21
C ASN A 243 -14.81 -12.82 -7.59
N GLN A 244 -13.53 -12.52 -7.83
CA GLN A 244 -12.40 -13.30 -7.33
C GLN A 244 -11.51 -12.44 -6.41
N GLY A 245 -10.81 -13.13 -5.48
CA GLY A 245 -9.71 -12.57 -4.71
C GLY A 245 -8.37 -13.15 -5.16
N PHE A 246 -7.35 -12.31 -5.27
CA PHE A 246 -6.01 -12.68 -5.69
C PHE A 246 -4.96 -12.10 -4.74
N ASN A 247 -3.96 -12.90 -4.42
CA ASN A 247 -2.72 -12.38 -3.86
C ASN A 247 -1.99 -11.56 -4.92
N CYS A 248 -1.27 -10.55 -4.48
CA CYS A 248 -0.38 -9.77 -5.33
C CYS A 248 0.97 -9.60 -4.64
N SER A 249 2.00 -10.24 -5.18
CA SER A 249 3.41 -9.99 -4.85
C SER A 249 4.23 -9.91 -6.13
N ASN A 250 5.51 -9.59 -6.01
CA ASN A 250 6.40 -9.47 -7.17
C ASN A 250 6.69 -10.82 -7.87
N GLY A 251 6.37 -11.94 -7.21
CA GLY A 251 6.62 -13.28 -7.73
C GLY A 251 8.02 -13.81 -7.47
N ASP A 252 8.88 -13.01 -6.85
CA ASP A 252 10.18 -13.40 -6.28
C ASP A 252 10.14 -13.35 -4.74
N VAL A 253 11.24 -13.73 -4.11
CA VAL A 253 11.48 -13.63 -2.68
C VAL A 253 12.88 -13.06 -2.43
N PHE A 254 13.05 -12.40 -1.29
CA PHE A 254 14.34 -11.87 -0.85
C PHE A 254 14.55 -12.15 0.64
N SER A 255 15.81 -12.10 1.11
CA SER A 255 16.12 -12.00 2.54
C SER A 255 16.43 -10.56 2.91
N TRP A 256 16.15 -10.17 4.15
CA TRP A 256 16.50 -8.83 4.62
C TRP A 256 18.01 -8.58 4.58
N THR A 257 18.85 -9.63 4.67
CA THR A 257 20.28 -9.53 4.41
C THR A 257 20.59 -8.95 3.02
N CYS A 258 19.93 -9.47 1.98
CA CYS A 258 20.11 -8.97 0.61
C CYS A 258 19.54 -7.55 0.45
N MET A 259 18.38 -7.29 1.04
CA MET A 259 17.74 -5.97 1.03
C MET A 259 18.63 -4.92 1.70
N TRP A 260 19.26 -5.27 2.84
CA TRP A 260 20.11 -4.36 3.60
C TRP A 260 21.36 -3.98 2.84
N LYS A 261 21.99 -4.94 2.14
CA LYS A 261 23.12 -4.66 1.24
C LYS A 261 22.71 -3.67 0.14
N VAL A 262 21.58 -3.90 -0.49
CA VAL A 262 21.08 -3.01 -1.55
C VAL A 262 20.77 -1.61 -1.01
N LEU A 263 20.14 -1.49 0.16
CA LEU A 263 19.89 -0.20 0.78
C LEU A 263 21.17 0.53 1.17
N SER A 264 22.16 -0.19 1.74
CA SER A 264 23.45 0.38 2.08
C SER A 264 24.17 0.97 0.87
N GLU A 265 24.15 0.25 -0.26
CA GLU A 265 24.70 0.75 -1.54
C GLU A 265 23.95 1.97 -2.07
N ILE A 266 22.60 1.95 -2.05
CA ILE A 266 21.76 3.03 -2.58
C ILE A 266 21.97 4.34 -1.81
N PHE A 267 22.07 4.25 -0.49
CA PHE A 267 22.18 5.40 0.40
C PHE A 267 23.62 5.78 0.70
N ASP A 268 24.60 4.99 0.21
CA ASP A 268 26.01 5.19 0.48
C ASP A 268 26.27 5.29 2.00
N VAL A 269 25.86 4.25 2.69
CA VAL A 269 26.07 4.02 4.13
C VAL A 269 26.78 2.68 4.34
N GLU A 270 27.53 2.56 5.43
CA GLU A 270 28.24 1.33 5.74
C GLU A 270 27.25 0.16 5.94
N PHE A 271 27.50 -0.96 5.24
CA PHE A 271 26.78 -2.20 5.49
C PHE A 271 27.23 -2.79 6.83
N VAL A 272 26.29 -2.87 7.77
CA VAL A 272 26.51 -3.52 9.06
C VAL A 272 25.78 -4.86 9.07
N ALA A 273 26.51 -5.95 9.25
CA ALA A 273 25.92 -7.27 9.43
C ALA A 273 25.05 -7.29 10.69
N PHE A 274 23.97 -8.07 10.66
CA PHE A 274 23.11 -8.20 11.83
C PHE A 274 23.86 -8.84 13.00
N GLU A 275 23.85 -8.15 14.12
CA GLU A 275 24.27 -8.66 15.42
C GLU A 275 23.12 -8.46 16.40
N GLU A 276 22.78 -9.51 17.12
CA GLU A 276 21.74 -9.43 18.14
C GLU A 276 22.25 -8.56 19.30
N SER A 277 21.51 -7.49 19.59
CA SER A 277 21.86 -6.55 20.65
C SER A 277 20.59 -6.07 21.32
N GLU A 278 20.52 -6.25 22.63
CA GLU A 278 19.42 -5.74 23.47
C GLU A 278 19.50 -4.21 23.66
N GLU A 279 20.65 -3.59 23.32
CA GLU A 279 20.86 -2.16 23.51
C GLU A 279 20.39 -1.31 22.31
N PHE A 280 20.04 -1.94 21.17
CA PHE A 280 19.65 -1.21 19.97
C PHE A 280 18.13 -1.18 19.81
N ASP A 281 17.50 -0.14 20.32
CA ASP A 281 16.10 0.19 20.03
C ASP A 281 16.03 1.34 19.01
N TRP A 282 15.78 0.98 17.74
CA TRP A 282 15.67 1.97 16.66
C TRP A 282 14.40 2.80 16.75
N ILE A 283 13.33 2.27 17.38
CA ILE A 283 12.08 3.01 17.60
C ILE A 283 12.32 4.14 18.59
N GLU A 284 12.98 3.85 19.70
CA GLU A 284 13.35 4.87 20.68
C GLU A 284 14.26 5.92 20.03
N MET A 285 15.29 5.48 19.32
CA MET A 285 16.20 6.36 18.59
C MET A 285 15.47 7.28 17.60
N MET A 286 14.52 6.74 16.82
CA MET A 286 13.80 7.53 15.81
C MET A 286 12.70 8.41 16.40
N LYS A 287 12.17 8.08 17.59
CA LYS A 287 11.20 8.91 18.30
C LYS A 287 11.85 10.00 19.16
N GLU A 288 13.12 9.90 19.45
CA GLU A 288 13.86 10.98 20.12
C GLU A 288 13.92 12.21 19.20
N GLU A 289 13.40 13.35 19.68
CA GLU A 289 13.25 14.57 18.89
C GLU A 289 14.57 15.02 18.23
N LYS A 290 15.67 14.98 18.98
CA LYS A 290 16.99 15.40 18.52
C LYS A 290 17.69 14.39 17.60
N ALA A 291 17.28 13.13 17.63
CA ALA A 291 17.86 12.08 16.77
C ALA A 291 16.99 11.75 15.55
N GLY A 292 15.70 12.02 15.61
CA GLY A 292 14.74 11.70 14.56
C GLY A 292 14.19 12.93 13.86
N SER A 293 13.12 13.52 14.38
CA SER A 293 12.33 14.54 13.67
C SER A 293 13.09 15.84 13.41
N GLN A 294 13.91 16.32 14.33
CA GLN A 294 14.71 17.52 14.12
C GLN A 294 15.76 17.30 13.04
N VAL A 295 16.44 16.17 13.04
CA VAL A 295 17.43 15.81 12.00
C VAL A 295 16.76 15.68 10.63
N TRP A 296 15.54 15.13 10.58
CA TRP A 296 14.80 15.09 9.34
C TRP A 296 14.45 16.47 8.81
N ASP A 297 14.01 17.41 9.67
CA ASP A 297 13.73 18.78 9.30
C ASP A 297 15.00 19.47 8.74
N GLU A 298 16.18 19.25 9.33
CA GLU A 298 17.47 19.75 8.82
C GLU A 298 17.81 19.16 7.42
N ILE A 299 17.57 17.85 7.22
CA ILE A 299 17.77 17.21 5.91
C ILE A 299 16.83 17.80 4.87
N VAL A 300 15.56 18.00 5.20
CA VAL A 300 14.56 18.61 4.31
C VAL A 300 14.99 20.01 3.87
N GLU A 301 15.45 20.84 4.81
CA GLU A 301 15.93 22.20 4.52
C GLU A 301 17.21 22.19 3.68
N LYS A 302 18.21 21.44 4.12
CA LYS A 302 19.52 21.32 3.47
C LYS A 302 19.44 20.90 2.00
N HIS A 303 18.53 19.98 1.69
CA HIS A 303 18.38 19.41 0.34
C HIS A 303 17.24 20.03 -0.46
N GLY A 304 16.50 21.00 0.07
CA GLY A 304 15.37 21.63 -0.60
C GLY A 304 14.27 20.64 -0.98
N LEU A 305 13.97 19.71 -0.08
CA LEU A 305 13.00 18.65 -0.33
C LEU A 305 11.56 19.17 -0.23
N TYR A 306 10.62 18.35 -0.69
CA TYR A 306 9.20 18.54 -0.44
C TYR A 306 8.96 18.56 1.07
N LYS A 307 8.38 19.65 1.59
CA LYS A 307 8.18 19.83 3.03
C LYS A 307 7.26 18.76 3.60
N THR A 308 7.82 17.89 4.43
CA THR A 308 7.13 16.83 5.14
C THR A 308 7.65 16.75 6.55
N LYS A 309 6.77 16.37 7.48
CA LYS A 309 7.20 15.93 8.80
C LYS A 309 7.51 14.44 8.76
N MET A 310 8.49 14.00 9.53
CA MET A 310 8.90 12.61 9.58
C MET A 310 7.72 11.68 9.91
N GLU A 311 6.89 12.06 10.87
CA GLU A 311 5.74 11.31 11.35
C GLU A 311 4.62 11.16 10.29
N GLU A 312 4.58 12.07 9.30
CA GLU A 312 3.60 12.03 8.21
C GLU A 312 3.97 11.03 7.10
N ILE A 313 5.25 10.69 6.99
CA ILE A 313 5.80 9.92 5.88
C ILE A 313 6.42 8.58 6.30
N THR A 314 6.55 8.32 7.59
CA THR A 314 7.14 7.09 8.14
C THR A 314 6.13 6.26 8.93
N CYS A 315 6.43 4.98 9.09
CA CYS A 315 5.61 4.02 9.83
C CYS A 315 6.50 3.09 10.67
N PHE A 316 7.39 3.67 11.49
CA PHE A 316 8.38 2.90 12.26
C PHE A 316 7.77 1.77 13.08
N ASP A 317 6.71 2.04 13.85
CA ASP A 317 6.05 1.01 14.68
C ASP A 317 5.51 -0.14 13.83
N ALA A 318 4.84 0.17 12.71
CA ALA A 318 4.29 -0.85 11.83
C ALA A 318 5.39 -1.67 11.12
N LEU A 319 6.46 -1.01 10.70
CA LEU A 319 7.58 -1.67 10.07
C LEU A 319 8.34 -2.53 11.09
N ASN A 320 8.48 -2.06 12.34
CA ASN A 320 9.09 -2.85 13.42
C ASN A 320 8.38 -4.19 13.62
N VAL A 321 7.05 -4.20 13.63
CA VAL A 321 6.28 -5.46 13.71
C VAL A 321 6.64 -6.40 12.56
N VAL A 322 6.76 -5.88 11.34
CA VAL A 322 7.11 -6.69 10.15
C VAL A 322 8.55 -7.24 10.25
N LEU A 323 9.49 -6.43 10.72
CA LEU A 323 10.90 -6.82 10.87
C LEU A 323 11.14 -7.80 12.03
N HIS A 324 10.14 -8.01 12.88
CA HIS A 324 10.18 -8.97 13.98
C HIS A 324 9.25 -10.19 13.79
N PHE A 325 8.77 -10.43 12.58
CA PHE A 325 8.02 -11.66 12.30
C PHE A 325 8.89 -12.90 12.60
N GLU A 326 8.26 -13.92 13.15
CA GLU A 326 8.86 -15.24 13.38
C GLU A 326 8.33 -16.27 12.37
N PHE A 327 8.03 -15.81 11.17
CA PHE A 327 7.56 -16.62 10.04
C PHE A 327 7.95 -15.96 8.72
N GLN A 328 8.03 -16.77 7.67
CA GLN A 328 8.26 -16.24 6.32
C GLN A 328 7.01 -15.55 5.79
N HIS A 329 7.10 -14.27 5.51
CA HIS A 329 6.00 -13.52 4.93
C HIS A 329 6.03 -13.64 3.42
N VAL A 330 5.40 -14.70 2.89
CA VAL A 330 5.43 -15.06 1.46
C VAL A 330 4.03 -15.46 1.00
N CYS A 331 3.61 -14.95 -0.16
CA CYS A 331 2.32 -15.22 -0.79
C CYS A 331 2.48 -16.15 -1.99
N SER A 332 1.54 -17.07 -2.17
CA SER A 332 1.40 -17.80 -3.42
C SER A 332 0.80 -16.90 -4.50
N MET A 333 1.42 -16.89 -5.68
CA MET A 333 0.91 -16.20 -6.88
C MET A 333 0.29 -17.17 -7.89
N ASN A 334 0.06 -18.44 -7.49
CA ASN A 334 -0.40 -19.47 -8.42
C ASN A 334 -1.80 -19.17 -8.96
N LYS A 335 -2.74 -18.79 -8.11
CA LYS A 335 -4.10 -18.45 -8.54
C LYS A 335 -4.12 -17.32 -9.57
N SER A 336 -3.38 -16.25 -9.36
CA SER A 336 -3.28 -15.16 -10.34
C SER A 336 -2.77 -15.66 -11.69
N ARG A 337 -1.74 -16.52 -11.71
CA ARG A 337 -1.16 -17.11 -12.92
C ARG A 337 -2.12 -18.05 -13.63
N GLU A 338 -2.84 -18.89 -12.89
CA GLU A 338 -3.86 -19.79 -13.43
C GLU A 338 -5.01 -19.02 -14.11
N PHE A 339 -5.33 -17.83 -13.59
CA PHE A 339 -6.34 -16.94 -14.17
C PHE A 339 -5.80 -16.05 -15.30
N GLY A 340 -4.50 -16.13 -15.62
CA GLY A 340 -3.88 -15.43 -16.74
C GLY A 340 -3.16 -14.14 -16.40
N PHE A 341 -2.94 -13.82 -15.11
CA PHE A 341 -2.07 -12.71 -14.72
C PHE A 341 -0.62 -13.20 -14.56
N HIS A 342 0.28 -12.70 -15.39
CA HIS A 342 1.69 -13.09 -15.41
C HIS A 342 2.64 -11.95 -15.09
N GLY A 343 2.12 -10.83 -14.51
CA GLY A 343 2.94 -9.72 -14.06
C GLY A 343 3.91 -10.14 -12.95
N PHE A 344 5.13 -9.61 -13.01
CA PHE A 344 6.17 -9.85 -12.02
C PHE A 344 7.15 -8.66 -11.94
N ALA A 345 7.91 -8.60 -10.87
CA ALA A 345 9.03 -7.67 -10.74
C ALA A 345 10.17 -8.30 -9.94
N ASP A 346 11.40 -7.83 -10.20
CA ASP A 346 12.55 -8.10 -9.35
C ASP A 346 12.50 -7.10 -8.18
N THR A 347 12.30 -7.61 -6.97
CA THR A 347 12.10 -6.78 -5.77
C THR A 347 13.29 -5.85 -5.52
N LEU A 348 14.51 -6.32 -5.62
CA LEU A 348 15.69 -5.50 -5.33
C LEU A 348 15.93 -4.41 -6.40
N LYS A 349 15.62 -4.70 -7.68
CA LYS A 349 15.63 -3.69 -8.73
C LYS A 349 14.50 -2.67 -8.57
N SER A 350 13.32 -3.13 -8.15
CA SER A 350 12.20 -2.26 -7.83
C SER A 350 12.53 -1.27 -6.73
N VAL A 351 13.20 -1.72 -5.67
CA VAL A 351 13.68 -0.85 -4.58
C VAL A 351 14.60 0.25 -5.13
N ARG A 352 15.59 -0.10 -5.94
CA ARG A 352 16.50 0.89 -6.57
C ARG A 352 15.73 1.91 -7.40
N MET A 353 14.81 1.44 -8.22
CA MET A 353 13.98 2.30 -9.07
C MET A 353 13.09 3.24 -8.25
N TRP A 354 12.42 2.71 -7.21
CA TRP A 354 11.53 3.52 -6.39
C TRP A 354 12.27 4.53 -5.51
N VAL A 355 13.47 4.20 -5.02
CA VAL A 355 14.32 5.20 -4.34
C VAL A 355 14.75 6.31 -5.29
N GLY A 356 15.16 5.98 -6.52
CA GLY A 356 15.43 6.98 -7.56
C GLY A 356 14.23 7.91 -7.77
N ARG A 357 13.03 7.34 -7.88
CA ARG A 357 11.81 8.12 -8.06
C ARG A 357 11.45 9.00 -6.86
N LEU A 358 11.67 8.54 -5.64
CA LEU A 358 11.49 9.36 -4.43
C LEU A 358 12.44 10.57 -4.43
N ARG A 359 13.66 10.40 -4.96
CA ARG A 359 14.63 11.48 -5.18
C ARG A 359 14.16 12.46 -6.26
N ASP A 360 13.70 11.97 -7.40
CA ASP A 360 13.16 12.80 -8.49
C ASP A 360 11.97 13.64 -8.02
N MET A 361 11.14 13.09 -7.14
CA MET A 361 10.01 13.78 -6.50
C MET A 361 10.45 14.71 -5.37
N LYS A 362 11.74 14.79 -5.06
CA LYS A 362 12.29 15.55 -3.93
C LYS A 362 11.66 15.19 -2.58
N ILE A 363 11.31 13.92 -2.38
CA ILE A 363 10.79 13.42 -1.10
C ILE A 363 11.95 13.02 -0.19
N ILE A 364 13.03 12.51 -0.76
CA ILE A 364 14.29 12.17 -0.07
C ILE A 364 15.48 12.75 -0.86
N PRO A 365 16.68 12.84 -0.23
CA PRO A 365 17.92 13.27 -0.89
C PRO A 365 18.39 12.34 -2.00
#